data_4d10b01307b926927d159cf4bffdb74d
#
_entry.id   4d10b01307b926927d159cf4bffdb74d
#
_cell.length_a   1.000
_cell.length_b   1.000
_cell.length_c   1.000
_cell.angle_alpha   90.00
_cell.angle_beta   90.00
_cell.angle_gamma   90.00
#
_symmetry.space_group_name_H-M   'P 1'
#
loop_
_entity.id
_entity.type
_entity.pdbx_description
1 polymer ?
#
loop_
_entity_poly.entity_id
_entity_poly.type
_entity_poly.pdbx_seq_one_letter_code
_entity_poly.pdbx_strand_id
1 'polypeptide(L)'
;MLSVTDHDTVAAWEAASTACAAAAIEWVPGIEISAIADGADVHVLGYFIDVHAPGLQSFLAEQRRRRIDRVRQMIDRLAALGISLDADAILGPGIEDSSKAAGRPWIARALVAGGHVETTNEAFERWLSRGRPAFVPRLGARPEDVFARIHEAGGIASLAHPGLLGHDEWIAAFASAGLDAVEAYHPKHDPASTLRYLGLADRLGLAVSGGSDYHADQARDAAEPGGVSLPREAYDNLKARPRSG
;
A
#
# COMPACT_ATOMS: atom_id res chain seq x y z
N MET A 1 -10.94 -14.91 -9.39
CA MET A 1 -10.24 -13.65 -9.73
C MET A 1 -9.07 -13.43 -8.81
N LEU A 2 -8.05 -12.73 -9.28
CA LEU A 2 -6.86 -12.36 -8.52
C LEU A 2 -6.40 -10.95 -8.92
N SER A 3 -6.02 -10.15 -7.95
CA SER A 3 -5.29 -8.89 -8.14
C SER A 3 -4.00 -8.94 -7.33
N VAL A 4 -2.90 -8.50 -7.92
CA VAL A 4 -1.65 -8.21 -7.21
C VAL A 4 -1.56 -6.70 -7.09
N THR A 5 -1.48 -6.22 -5.84
CA THR A 5 -1.56 -4.80 -5.50
C THR A 5 -0.30 -4.35 -4.74
N ASP A 6 0.87 -4.54 -5.36
CA ASP A 6 2.14 -4.14 -4.76
C ASP A 6 2.20 -2.63 -4.48
N HIS A 7 2.93 -2.26 -3.44
CA HIS A 7 3.07 -0.86 -3.02
C HIS A 7 3.84 0.00 -4.04
N ASP A 8 3.17 0.98 -4.61
CA ASP A 8 3.71 2.01 -5.50
C ASP A 8 4.45 1.43 -6.74
N THR A 9 4.10 0.20 -7.15
CA THR A 9 4.70 -0.47 -8.32
C THR A 9 3.73 -1.43 -8.99
N VAL A 10 3.91 -1.65 -10.29
CA VAL A 10 3.16 -2.62 -11.11
C VAL A 10 4.09 -3.67 -11.74
N ALA A 11 5.31 -3.79 -11.23
CA ALA A 11 6.35 -4.62 -11.83
C ALA A 11 6.00 -6.13 -11.87
N ALA A 12 5.18 -6.62 -10.95
CA ALA A 12 4.76 -8.03 -10.93
C ALA A 12 3.63 -8.36 -11.92
N TRP A 13 3.03 -7.38 -12.59
CA TRP A 13 1.80 -7.57 -13.37
C TRP A 13 1.93 -8.54 -14.55
N GLU A 14 2.99 -8.43 -15.35
CA GLU A 14 3.19 -9.28 -16.50
C GLU A 14 3.29 -10.76 -16.10
N ALA A 15 4.09 -11.03 -15.07
CA ALA A 15 4.23 -12.38 -14.54
C ALA A 15 2.93 -12.91 -13.92
N ALA A 16 2.23 -12.07 -13.13
CA ALA A 16 0.99 -12.44 -12.48
C ALA A 16 -0.16 -12.65 -13.48
N SER A 17 -0.31 -11.77 -14.47
CA SER A 17 -1.33 -11.91 -15.51
C SER A 17 -1.13 -13.16 -16.36
N THR A 18 0.13 -13.48 -16.71
CA THR A 18 0.50 -14.70 -17.43
C THR A 18 0.17 -15.95 -16.61
N ALA A 19 0.51 -15.96 -15.32
CA ALA A 19 0.19 -17.06 -14.42
C ALA A 19 -1.33 -17.24 -14.24
N CYS A 20 -2.08 -16.14 -14.11
CA CYS A 20 -3.54 -16.18 -14.04
C CYS A 20 -4.16 -16.77 -15.32
N ALA A 21 -3.69 -16.36 -16.49
CA ALA A 21 -4.16 -16.89 -17.76
C ALA A 21 -3.92 -18.39 -17.86
N ALA A 22 -2.74 -18.87 -17.48
CA ALA A 22 -2.40 -20.30 -17.46
C ALA A 22 -3.26 -21.13 -16.50
N ALA A 23 -3.70 -20.51 -15.39
CA ALA A 23 -4.53 -21.13 -14.36
C ALA A 23 -6.05 -20.91 -14.57
N ALA A 24 -6.49 -20.28 -15.66
CA ALA A 24 -7.88 -19.87 -15.90
C ALA A 24 -8.47 -19.01 -14.77
N ILE A 25 -7.64 -18.15 -14.15
CA ILE A 25 -8.02 -17.20 -13.13
C ILE A 25 -8.24 -15.84 -13.80
N GLU A 26 -9.37 -15.18 -13.50
CA GLU A 26 -9.63 -13.81 -13.96
C GLU A 26 -8.61 -12.87 -13.31
N TRP A 27 -7.77 -12.22 -14.14
CA TRP A 27 -6.82 -11.22 -13.72
C TRP A 27 -7.50 -9.84 -13.56
N VAL A 28 -7.27 -9.19 -12.43
CA VAL A 28 -7.72 -7.82 -12.17
C VAL A 28 -6.48 -6.95 -11.98
N PRO A 29 -6.18 -6.04 -12.94
CA PRO A 29 -5.09 -5.09 -12.79
C PRO A 29 -5.27 -4.25 -11.51
N GLY A 30 -4.28 -4.26 -10.61
CA GLY A 30 -4.35 -3.56 -9.33
C GLY A 30 -3.02 -3.02 -8.85
N ILE A 31 -3.06 -2.06 -7.96
CA ILE A 31 -1.92 -1.44 -7.29
C ILE A 31 -2.33 -0.97 -5.90
N GLU A 32 -1.40 -0.92 -4.95
CA GLU A 32 -1.59 -0.20 -3.69
C GLU A 32 -0.72 1.05 -3.69
N ILE A 33 -1.35 2.22 -3.62
CA ILE A 33 -0.66 3.51 -3.62
C ILE A 33 -0.68 4.11 -2.23
N SER A 34 0.51 4.54 -1.78
CA SER A 34 0.66 5.19 -0.48
C SER A 34 0.34 6.68 -0.56
N ALA A 35 -0.55 7.14 0.31
CA ALA A 35 -0.92 8.54 0.51
C ALA A 35 -0.65 8.99 1.96
N ILE A 36 -0.75 10.28 2.22
CA ILE A 36 -0.57 10.88 3.56
C ILE A 36 -1.74 11.81 3.86
N ALA A 37 -2.44 11.55 4.96
CA ALA A 37 -3.44 12.44 5.52
C ALA A 37 -3.07 12.74 6.98
N ASP A 38 -2.98 14.01 7.36
CA ASP A 38 -2.65 14.49 8.72
C ASP A 38 -1.43 13.78 9.35
N GLY A 39 -0.46 13.43 8.48
CA GLY A 39 0.77 12.74 8.89
C GLY A 39 0.59 11.23 9.18
N ALA A 40 -0.57 10.65 8.91
CA ALA A 40 -0.78 9.21 8.90
C ALA A 40 -0.59 8.63 7.49
N ASP A 41 -0.05 7.41 7.41
CA ASP A 41 0.01 6.65 6.17
C ASP A 41 -1.40 6.15 5.83
N VAL A 42 -1.91 6.50 4.65
CA VAL A 42 -3.17 6.03 4.07
C VAL A 42 -2.83 5.20 2.84
N HIS A 43 -3.37 4.00 2.74
CA HIS A 43 -3.18 3.16 1.58
C HIS A 43 -4.45 3.12 0.73
N VAL A 44 -4.27 3.26 -0.57
CA VAL A 44 -5.36 3.28 -1.55
C VAL A 44 -5.11 2.20 -2.60
N LEU A 45 -6.03 1.25 -2.70
CA LEU A 45 -6.01 0.24 -3.75
C LEU A 45 -6.61 0.83 -5.03
N GLY A 46 -5.89 0.73 -6.14
CA GLY A 46 -6.42 1.01 -7.47
C GLY A 46 -6.74 -0.31 -8.17
N TYR A 47 -7.97 -0.50 -8.61
CA TYR A 47 -8.38 -1.67 -9.37
C TYR A 47 -8.76 -1.31 -10.79
N PHE A 48 -8.58 -2.26 -11.72
CA PHE A 48 -8.94 -2.13 -13.15
C PHE A 48 -8.22 -0.99 -13.87
N ILE A 49 -7.07 -0.56 -13.38
CA ILE A 49 -6.30 0.56 -13.93
C ILE A 49 -5.58 0.18 -15.23
N ASP A 50 -5.36 1.16 -16.10
CA ASP A 50 -4.40 1.05 -17.21
C ASP A 50 -3.00 1.38 -16.70
N VAL A 51 -2.14 0.35 -16.67
CA VAL A 51 -0.73 0.49 -16.25
C VAL A 51 0.07 1.42 -17.16
N HIS A 52 -0.35 1.59 -18.40
CA HIS A 52 0.34 2.43 -19.39
C HIS A 52 -0.14 3.88 -19.38
N ALA A 53 -1.10 4.23 -18.51
CA ALA A 53 -1.52 5.62 -18.34
C ALA A 53 -0.32 6.52 -18.02
N PRO A 54 0.03 7.51 -18.86
CA PRO A 54 1.28 8.27 -18.72
C PRO A 54 1.39 9.02 -17.38
N GLY A 55 0.27 9.54 -16.88
CA GLY A 55 0.18 10.24 -15.61
C GLY A 55 0.48 9.34 -14.41
N LEU A 56 0.03 8.08 -14.45
CA LEU A 56 0.27 7.09 -13.40
C LEU A 56 1.76 6.74 -13.30
N GLN A 57 2.42 6.46 -14.42
CA GLN A 57 3.84 6.09 -14.43
C GLN A 57 4.73 7.21 -13.85
N SER A 58 4.49 8.46 -14.27
CA SER A 58 5.22 9.61 -13.75
C SER A 58 4.98 9.82 -12.25
N PHE A 59 3.75 9.63 -11.80
CA PHE A 59 3.38 9.71 -10.39
C PHE A 59 4.08 8.65 -9.54
N LEU A 60 4.07 7.39 -9.98
CA LEU A 60 4.74 6.28 -9.27
C LEU A 60 6.26 6.49 -9.20
N ALA A 61 6.88 7.01 -10.27
CA ALA A 61 8.31 7.33 -10.27
C ALA A 61 8.64 8.40 -9.22
N GLU A 62 7.80 9.44 -9.09
CA GLU A 62 7.96 10.48 -8.07
C GLU A 62 7.76 9.92 -6.65
N GLN A 63 6.74 9.09 -6.41
CA GLN A 63 6.52 8.44 -5.12
C GLN A 63 7.73 7.59 -4.71
N ARG A 64 8.31 6.85 -5.65
CA ARG A 64 9.53 6.05 -5.44
C ARG A 64 10.72 6.92 -5.06
N ARG A 65 10.95 8.03 -5.79
CA ARG A 65 12.03 8.97 -5.48
C ARG A 65 11.91 9.51 -4.05
N ARG A 66 10.72 9.98 -3.66
CA ARG A 66 10.46 10.48 -2.30
C ARG A 66 10.70 9.42 -1.22
N ARG A 67 10.39 8.16 -1.52
CA ARG A 67 10.63 7.04 -0.63
C ARG A 67 12.12 6.79 -0.41
N ILE A 68 12.93 6.80 -1.48
CA ILE A 68 14.39 6.67 -1.44
C ILE A 68 14.99 7.84 -0.66
N ASP A 69 14.60 9.07 -0.95
CA ASP A 69 15.09 10.28 -0.27
C ASP A 69 14.80 10.23 1.24
N ARG A 70 13.61 9.77 1.62
CA ARG A 70 13.26 9.57 3.04
C ARG A 70 14.15 8.55 3.72
N VAL A 71 14.40 7.40 3.10
CA VAL A 71 15.28 6.36 3.66
C VAL A 71 16.70 6.92 3.82
N ARG A 72 17.21 7.66 2.84
CA ARG A 72 18.52 8.33 2.91
C ARG A 72 18.59 9.29 4.09
N GLN A 73 17.59 10.17 4.26
CA GLN A 73 17.51 11.08 5.40
C GLN A 73 17.50 10.36 6.76
N MET A 74 16.85 9.18 6.86
CA MET A 74 16.86 8.38 8.08
C MET A 74 18.25 7.80 8.35
N ILE A 75 18.97 7.34 7.33
CA ILE A 75 20.36 6.87 7.43
C ILE A 75 21.28 8.02 7.88
N ASP A 76 21.11 9.21 7.31
CA ASP A 76 21.88 10.41 7.71
C ASP A 76 21.65 10.76 9.19
N ARG A 77 20.41 10.64 9.68
CA ARG A 77 20.12 10.84 11.12
C ARG A 77 20.79 9.79 12.01
N LEU A 78 20.82 8.53 11.58
CA LEU A 78 21.53 7.47 12.28
C LEU A 78 23.05 7.75 12.31
N ALA A 79 23.62 8.20 11.21
CA ALA A 79 25.03 8.59 11.13
C ALA A 79 25.36 9.75 12.11
N ALA A 80 24.49 10.74 12.23
CA ALA A 80 24.61 11.84 13.19
C ALA A 80 24.54 11.36 14.67
N LEU A 81 23.94 10.19 14.91
CA LEU A 81 23.87 9.53 16.22
C LEU A 81 25.00 8.50 16.44
N GLY A 82 26.00 8.47 15.56
CA GLY A 82 27.16 7.56 15.66
C GLY A 82 26.92 6.17 15.09
N ILE A 83 25.81 5.93 14.38
CA ILE A 83 25.47 4.66 13.72
C ILE A 83 25.69 4.81 12.22
N SER A 84 26.85 4.31 11.74
CA SER A 84 27.19 4.36 10.31
C SER A 84 26.64 3.15 9.57
N LEU A 85 25.82 3.41 8.53
CA LEU A 85 25.29 2.39 7.63
C LEU A 85 25.68 2.74 6.18
N ASP A 86 25.89 1.72 5.36
CA ASP A 86 26.14 1.89 3.93
C ASP A 86 24.81 2.19 3.19
N ALA A 87 24.60 3.46 2.91
CA ALA A 87 23.38 3.92 2.24
C ALA A 87 23.24 3.37 0.83
N ASP A 88 24.33 3.21 0.09
CA ASP A 88 24.31 2.71 -1.29
C ASP A 88 24.00 1.21 -1.32
N ALA A 89 24.57 0.43 -0.41
CA ALA A 89 24.22 -0.98 -0.26
C ALA A 89 22.74 -1.19 0.14
N ILE A 90 22.20 -0.32 0.99
CA ILE A 90 20.80 -0.40 1.43
C ILE A 90 19.83 0.02 0.30
N LEU A 91 20.15 1.09 -0.43
CA LEU A 91 19.25 1.70 -1.41
C LEU A 91 19.42 1.13 -2.82
N GLY A 92 20.59 0.59 -3.15
CA GLY A 92 20.93 0.06 -4.48
C GLY A 92 19.85 -0.86 -5.05
N PRO A 93 19.35 -1.86 -4.32
CA PRO A 93 18.30 -2.75 -4.81
C PRO A 93 17.00 -2.04 -5.21
N GLY A 94 16.65 -0.94 -4.55
CA GLY A 94 15.44 -0.15 -4.87
C GLY A 94 15.66 0.91 -5.95
N ILE A 95 16.90 1.28 -6.20
CA ILE A 95 17.28 2.18 -7.30
C ILE A 95 17.32 1.39 -8.61
N GLU A 96 17.94 0.21 -8.58
CA GLU A 96 18.16 -0.64 -9.76
C GLU A 96 16.89 -1.38 -10.20
N ASP A 97 16.05 -1.78 -9.23
CA ASP A 97 14.86 -2.59 -9.46
C ASP A 97 13.60 -1.86 -8.96
N SER A 98 12.78 -1.41 -9.91
CA SER A 98 11.54 -0.69 -9.62
C SER A 98 10.46 -1.54 -8.94
N SER A 99 10.62 -2.85 -8.90
CA SER A 99 9.73 -3.76 -8.16
C SER A 99 9.98 -3.74 -6.66
N LYS A 100 11.09 -3.17 -6.22
CA LYS A 100 11.50 -3.14 -4.81
C LYS A 100 11.21 -1.79 -4.18
N ALA A 101 10.33 -1.77 -3.20
CA ALA A 101 9.97 -0.55 -2.45
C ALA A 101 10.92 -0.32 -1.27
N ALA A 102 11.83 0.67 -1.38
CA ALA A 102 12.69 1.08 -0.28
C ALA A 102 11.87 1.56 0.93
N GLY A 103 12.26 1.14 2.13
CA GLY A 103 11.54 1.50 3.34
C GLY A 103 12.29 1.24 4.63
N ARG A 104 11.67 1.60 5.75
CA ARG A 104 12.21 1.37 7.11
C ARG A 104 12.65 -0.08 7.38
N PRO A 105 11.97 -1.13 6.86
CA PRO A 105 12.43 -2.51 7.05
C PRO A 105 13.84 -2.77 6.51
N TRP A 106 14.27 -2.05 5.46
CA TRP A 106 15.62 -2.18 4.93
C TRP A 106 16.65 -1.63 5.90
N ILE A 107 16.38 -0.46 6.50
CA ILE A 107 17.24 0.12 7.55
C ILE A 107 17.26 -0.79 8.77
N ALA A 108 16.11 -1.34 9.18
CA ALA A 108 16.03 -2.24 10.33
C ALA A 108 16.90 -3.49 10.13
N ARG A 109 16.84 -4.12 8.95
CA ARG A 109 17.71 -5.25 8.62
C ARG A 109 19.20 -4.87 8.61
N ALA A 110 19.53 -3.68 8.09
CA ALA A 110 20.92 -3.19 8.10
C ALA A 110 21.43 -2.92 9.51
N LEU A 111 20.59 -2.41 10.43
CA LEU A 111 20.92 -2.23 11.83
C LEU A 111 21.20 -3.57 12.54
N VAL A 112 20.43 -4.61 12.25
CA VAL A 112 20.67 -5.97 12.76
C VAL A 112 21.96 -6.53 12.19
N ALA A 113 22.16 -6.45 10.88
CA ALA A 113 23.37 -6.96 10.21
C ALA A 113 24.66 -6.26 10.71
N GLY A 114 24.56 -4.97 11.05
CA GLY A 114 25.64 -4.17 11.62
C GLY A 114 25.84 -4.38 13.14
N GLY A 115 25.04 -5.22 13.79
CA GLY A 115 25.14 -5.48 15.23
C GLY A 115 24.71 -4.30 16.12
N HIS A 116 23.99 -3.34 15.59
CA HIS A 116 23.50 -2.16 16.34
C HIS A 116 22.23 -2.47 17.16
N VAL A 117 21.51 -3.53 16.80
CA VAL A 117 20.33 -4.07 17.48
C VAL A 117 20.29 -5.59 17.27
N GLU A 118 19.55 -6.31 18.13
CA GLU A 118 19.41 -7.77 18.02
C GLU A 118 18.28 -8.17 17.04
N THR A 119 17.22 -7.36 16.96
CA THR A 119 16.04 -7.66 16.14
C THR A 119 15.57 -6.45 15.36
N THR A 120 14.81 -6.69 14.28
CA THR A 120 14.14 -5.61 13.55
C THR A 120 13.12 -4.88 14.40
N ASN A 121 12.44 -5.56 15.33
CA ASN A 121 11.51 -4.92 16.27
C ASN A 121 12.25 -3.90 17.16
N GLU A 122 13.39 -4.27 17.71
CA GLU A 122 14.24 -3.36 18.49
C GLU A 122 14.67 -2.14 17.66
N ALA A 123 15.01 -2.35 16.37
CA ALA A 123 15.36 -1.25 15.47
C ALA A 123 14.20 -0.24 15.35
N PHE A 124 12.96 -0.72 15.22
CA PHE A 124 11.79 0.15 15.18
C PHE A 124 11.55 0.86 16.51
N GLU A 125 11.61 0.17 17.63
CA GLU A 125 11.37 0.71 18.97
C GLU A 125 12.39 1.77 19.37
N ARG A 126 13.64 1.58 19.03
CA ARG A 126 14.73 2.49 19.44
C ARG A 126 14.94 3.64 18.47
N TRP A 127 14.81 3.40 17.15
CA TRP A 127 15.30 4.33 16.13
C TRP A 127 14.27 4.77 15.08
N LEU A 128 13.41 3.87 14.56
CA LEU A 128 12.72 4.07 13.28
C LEU A 128 11.23 4.40 13.39
N SER A 129 10.58 4.15 14.53
CA SER A 129 9.17 4.45 14.75
C SER A 129 8.94 5.95 14.95
N ARG A 130 7.69 6.41 14.79
CA ARG A 130 7.28 7.80 15.04
C ARG A 130 7.74 8.25 16.44
N GLY A 131 8.34 9.44 16.52
CA GLY A 131 8.90 9.99 17.76
C GLY A 131 10.29 9.45 18.12
N ARG A 132 10.88 8.56 17.33
CA ARG A 132 12.24 8.06 17.55
C ARG A 132 13.29 8.90 16.81
N PRO A 133 14.57 8.86 17.27
CA PRO A 133 15.59 9.81 16.81
C PRO A 133 15.85 9.82 15.31
N ALA A 134 15.81 8.63 14.65
CA ALA A 134 16.03 8.55 13.22
C ALA A 134 14.74 8.63 12.39
N PHE A 135 13.58 8.79 13.00
CA PHE A 135 12.32 8.88 12.29
C PHE A 135 12.24 10.13 11.42
N VAL A 136 11.96 9.96 10.13
CA VAL A 136 11.62 11.04 9.19
C VAL A 136 10.15 10.85 8.80
N PRO A 137 9.29 11.87 8.93
CA PRO A 137 7.92 11.81 8.45
C PRO A 137 7.88 11.47 6.96
N ARG A 138 6.86 10.72 6.54
CA ARG A 138 6.62 10.51 5.11
C ARG A 138 6.05 11.79 4.52
N LEU A 139 6.59 12.21 3.40
CA LEU A 139 6.00 13.19 2.50
C LEU A 139 5.47 12.42 1.30
N GLY A 140 4.21 12.63 0.95
CA GLY A 140 3.55 11.88 -0.12
C GLY A 140 2.37 12.67 -0.70
N ALA A 141 1.71 12.09 -1.68
CA ALA A 141 0.46 12.60 -2.21
C ALA A 141 -0.64 12.55 -1.14
N ARG A 142 -1.61 13.44 -1.22
CA ARG A 142 -2.83 13.35 -0.43
C ARG A 142 -3.73 12.24 -1.01
N PRO A 143 -4.64 11.66 -0.21
CA PRO A 143 -5.55 10.63 -0.69
C PRO A 143 -6.34 11.06 -1.94
N GLU A 144 -6.81 12.31 -1.98
CA GLU A 144 -7.57 12.86 -3.10
C GLU A 144 -6.75 12.93 -4.39
N ASP A 145 -5.46 13.25 -4.29
CA ASP A 145 -4.54 13.26 -5.43
C ASP A 145 -4.32 11.83 -5.96
N VAL A 146 -4.32 10.82 -5.06
CA VAL A 146 -4.22 9.40 -5.42
C VAL A 146 -5.50 8.91 -6.10
N PHE A 147 -6.70 9.27 -5.58
CA PHE A 147 -7.98 8.93 -6.21
C PHE A 147 -8.02 9.45 -7.64
N ALA A 148 -7.66 10.73 -7.84
CA ALA A 148 -7.61 11.35 -9.16
C ALA A 148 -6.67 10.60 -10.12
N ARG A 149 -5.48 10.16 -9.65
CA ARG A 149 -4.55 9.39 -10.47
C ARG A 149 -5.06 8.01 -10.86
N ILE A 150 -5.75 7.34 -9.95
CA ILE A 150 -6.41 6.06 -10.22
C ILE A 150 -7.52 6.24 -11.26
N HIS A 151 -8.34 7.30 -11.13
CA HIS A 151 -9.41 7.61 -12.08
C HIS A 151 -8.86 7.98 -13.46
N GLU A 152 -7.82 8.82 -13.54
CA GLU A 152 -7.15 9.15 -14.81
C GLU A 152 -6.57 7.92 -15.51
N ALA A 153 -6.25 6.87 -14.76
CA ALA A 153 -5.86 5.56 -15.29
C ALA A 153 -7.06 4.62 -15.57
N GLY A 154 -8.29 5.13 -15.55
CA GLY A 154 -9.51 4.36 -15.82
C GLY A 154 -9.89 3.39 -14.71
N GLY A 155 -9.35 3.55 -13.52
CA GLY A 155 -9.52 2.63 -12.40
C GLY A 155 -10.58 3.06 -11.38
N ILE A 156 -10.67 2.26 -10.32
CA ILE A 156 -11.54 2.43 -9.14
C ILE A 156 -10.64 2.54 -7.91
N ALA A 157 -10.83 3.60 -7.11
CA ALA A 157 -10.08 3.85 -5.88
C ALA A 157 -10.78 3.23 -4.67
N SER A 158 -10.09 2.36 -3.93
CA SER A 158 -10.59 1.72 -2.71
C SER A 158 -9.68 2.02 -1.51
N LEU A 159 -10.25 2.45 -0.39
CA LEU A 159 -9.47 2.59 0.86
C LEU A 159 -9.07 1.22 1.38
N ALA A 160 -7.76 0.97 1.49
CA ALA A 160 -7.20 -0.27 2.00
C ALA A 160 -7.37 -0.37 3.52
N HIS A 161 -7.62 -1.58 4.02
CA HIS A 161 -7.61 -1.99 5.44
C HIS A 161 -7.91 -0.86 6.46
N PRO A 162 -9.08 -0.19 6.37
CA PRO A 162 -9.42 0.99 7.20
C PRO A 162 -9.34 0.72 8.71
N GLY A 163 -9.54 -0.52 9.15
CA GLY A 163 -9.36 -0.91 10.55
C GLY A 163 -7.94 -0.73 11.08
N LEU A 164 -6.93 -0.78 10.21
CA LEU A 164 -5.54 -0.52 10.59
C LEU A 164 -5.21 0.99 10.57
N LEU A 165 -5.92 1.76 9.76
CA LEU A 165 -5.79 3.22 9.73
C LEU A 165 -6.33 3.84 11.03
N GLY A 166 -7.46 3.34 11.55
CA GLY A 166 -8.06 3.80 12.80
C GLY A 166 -8.74 5.18 12.72
N HIS A 167 -9.09 5.63 11.52
CA HIS A 167 -9.67 6.95 11.23
C HIS A 167 -10.94 6.82 10.38
N ASP A 168 -11.94 6.11 10.92
CA ASP A 168 -13.22 5.88 10.23
C ASP A 168 -13.93 7.20 9.87
N GLU A 169 -13.71 8.27 10.64
CA GLU A 169 -14.27 9.60 10.41
C GLU A 169 -13.80 10.23 9.09
N TRP A 170 -12.68 9.79 8.53
CA TRP A 170 -12.19 10.30 7.25
C TRP A 170 -12.90 9.70 6.04
N ILE A 171 -13.54 8.52 6.18
CA ILE A 171 -14.12 7.79 5.05
C ILE A 171 -15.20 8.62 4.34
N ALA A 172 -16.03 9.38 5.08
CA ALA A 172 -17.04 10.23 4.49
C ALA A 172 -16.45 11.39 3.68
N ALA A 173 -15.36 12.00 4.16
CA ALA A 173 -14.62 13.03 3.43
C ALA A 173 -13.97 12.46 2.18
N PHE A 174 -13.36 11.28 2.27
CA PHE A 174 -12.78 10.58 1.14
C PHE A 174 -13.82 10.20 0.09
N ALA A 175 -15.00 9.71 0.50
CA ALA A 175 -16.11 9.44 -0.41
C ALA A 175 -16.53 10.70 -1.19
N SER A 176 -16.61 11.85 -0.50
CA SER A 176 -16.92 13.15 -1.14
C SER A 176 -15.80 13.63 -2.07
N ALA A 177 -14.56 13.16 -1.85
CA ALA A 177 -13.39 13.53 -2.65
C ALA A 177 -13.09 12.54 -3.79
N GLY A 178 -13.95 11.52 -4.00
CA GLY A 178 -13.83 10.60 -5.12
C GLY A 178 -13.38 9.18 -4.75
N LEU A 179 -13.39 8.79 -3.47
CA LEU A 179 -13.22 7.39 -3.12
C LEU A 179 -14.41 6.56 -3.63
N ASP A 180 -14.16 5.44 -4.29
CA ASP A 180 -15.19 4.58 -4.88
C ASP A 180 -15.58 3.40 -4.01
N ALA A 181 -14.64 2.89 -3.23
CA ALA A 181 -14.82 1.65 -2.47
C ALA A 181 -14.07 1.69 -1.14
N VAL A 182 -14.43 0.78 -0.25
CA VAL A 182 -13.72 0.52 1.01
C VAL A 182 -13.45 -0.97 1.16
N GLU A 183 -12.25 -1.33 1.63
CA GLU A 183 -11.90 -2.71 1.90
C GLU A 183 -12.55 -3.16 3.21
N ALA A 184 -13.64 -3.94 3.11
CA ALA A 184 -14.33 -4.48 4.28
C ALA A 184 -13.81 -5.88 4.66
N TYR A 185 -13.47 -6.71 3.66
CA TYR A 185 -12.99 -8.06 3.89
C TYR A 185 -11.47 -8.09 3.93
N HIS A 186 -10.90 -8.16 5.15
CA HIS A 186 -9.45 -8.16 5.38
C HIS A 186 -9.11 -9.09 6.56
N PRO A 187 -7.95 -9.79 6.57
CA PRO A 187 -7.63 -10.78 7.63
C PRO A 187 -7.57 -10.19 9.04
N LYS A 188 -7.24 -8.90 9.16
CA LYS A 188 -7.17 -8.20 10.46
C LYS A 188 -8.47 -7.47 10.83
N HIS A 189 -9.53 -7.62 10.04
CA HIS A 189 -10.86 -7.18 10.40
C HIS A 189 -11.62 -8.34 11.07
N ASP A 190 -12.01 -8.14 12.32
CA ASP A 190 -12.93 -9.05 12.97
C ASP A 190 -14.36 -8.93 12.36
N PRO A 191 -15.28 -9.84 12.66
CA PRO A 191 -16.63 -9.79 12.13
C PRO A 191 -17.35 -8.45 12.40
N ALA A 192 -17.10 -7.81 13.54
CA ALA A 192 -17.71 -6.54 13.89
C ALA A 192 -17.16 -5.40 13.00
N SER A 193 -15.87 -5.39 12.78
CA SER A 193 -15.20 -4.45 11.88
C SER A 193 -15.68 -4.63 10.43
N THR A 194 -15.77 -5.87 9.95
CA THR A 194 -16.30 -6.16 8.61
C THR A 194 -17.72 -5.61 8.47
N LEU A 195 -18.63 -5.90 9.41
CA LEU A 195 -20.02 -5.38 9.39
C LEU A 195 -20.05 -3.84 9.44
N ARG A 196 -19.17 -3.22 10.21
CA ARG A 196 -19.05 -1.78 10.31
C ARG A 196 -18.69 -1.15 8.95
N TYR A 197 -17.71 -1.70 8.23
CA TYR A 197 -17.30 -1.18 6.92
C TYR A 197 -18.31 -1.48 5.82
N LEU A 198 -19.00 -2.62 5.87
CA LEU A 198 -20.15 -2.88 5.00
C LEU A 198 -21.26 -1.84 5.19
N GLY A 199 -21.61 -1.54 6.44
CA GLY A 199 -22.61 -0.51 6.76
C GLY A 199 -22.16 0.92 6.43
N LEU A 200 -20.85 1.23 6.51
CA LEU A 200 -20.31 2.52 6.06
C LEU A 200 -20.38 2.64 4.53
N ALA A 201 -19.99 1.58 3.81
CA ALA A 201 -20.06 1.54 2.36
C ALA A 201 -21.49 1.79 1.87
N ASP A 202 -22.45 1.07 2.42
CA ASP A 202 -23.87 1.21 2.08
C ASP A 202 -24.37 2.66 2.29
N ARG A 203 -24.14 3.23 3.48
CA ARG A 203 -24.56 4.61 3.80
C ARG A 203 -23.93 5.68 2.92
N LEU A 204 -22.69 5.46 2.48
CA LEU A 204 -21.92 6.44 1.67
C LEU A 204 -22.01 6.15 0.17
N GLY A 205 -22.76 5.13 -0.25
CA GLY A 205 -22.87 4.73 -1.65
C GLY A 205 -21.54 4.23 -2.23
N LEU A 206 -20.62 3.70 -1.40
CA LEU A 206 -19.36 3.12 -1.82
C LEU A 206 -19.55 1.65 -2.20
N ALA A 207 -18.70 1.15 -3.10
CA ALA A 207 -18.55 -0.28 -3.31
C ALA A 207 -17.69 -0.91 -2.17
N VAL A 208 -17.57 -2.23 -2.20
CA VAL A 208 -16.78 -2.98 -1.24
C VAL A 208 -15.68 -3.74 -1.94
N SER A 209 -14.47 -3.72 -1.37
CA SER A 209 -13.36 -4.58 -1.79
C SER A 209 -12.91 -5.51 -0.66
N GLY A 210 -11.95 -6.37 -0.95
CA GLY A 210 -11.37 -7.29 0.03
C GLY A 210 -10.29 -8.18 -0.56
N GLY A 211 -9.39 -8.62 0.31
CA GLY A 211 -8.26 -9.48 -0.05
C GLY A 211 -7.51 -10.00 1.17
N SER A 212 -6.48 -10.81 0.93
CA SER A 212 -5.65 -11.41 1.97
C SER A 212 -4.54 -10.49 2.49
N ASP A 213 -4.26 -9.39 1.81
CA ASP A 213 -3.11 -8.51 2.11
C ASP A 213 -1.80 -9.31 2.29
N TYR A 214 -1.61 -10.31 1.41
CA TYR A 214 -0.49 -11.26 1.49
C TYR A 214 0.81 -10.63 0.98
N HIS A 215 1.85 -10.67 1.81
CA HIS A 215 3.17 -10.06 1.55
C HIS A 215 4.30 -11.08 1.37
N ALA A 216 4.00 -12.39 1.32
CA ALA A 216 4.99 -13.47 1.37
C ALA A 216 5.91 -13.40 2.62
N ASP A 217 5.41 -12.86 3.72
CA ASP A 217 6.11 -12.72 4.99
C ASP A 217 5.34 -13.41 6.11
N GLN A 218 5.70 -14.66 6.40
CA GLN A 218 5.05 -15.50 7.41
C GLN A 218 4.95 -14.87 8.81
N ALA A 219 5.82 -13.90 9.12
CA ALA A 219 5.77 -13.20 10.40
C ALA A 219 4.72 -12.06 10.41
N ARG A 220 4.29 -11.58 9.24
CA ARG A 220 3.35 -10.47 9.07
C ARG A 220 1.98 -10.90 8.57
N ASP A 221 1.96 -11.92 7.71
CA ASP A 221 0.77 -12.34 7.02
C ASP A 221 -0.22 -13.02 7.98
N ALA A 222 -1.44 -12.49 8.02
CA ALA A 222 -2.53 -13.05 8.82
C ALA A 222 -3.33 -14.10 8.05
N ALA A 223 -3.14 -14.20 6.74
CA ALA A 223 -3.80 -15.18 5.87
C ALA A 223 -2.93 -15.51 4.66
N GLU A 224 -3.05 -16.75 4.18
CA GLU A 224 -2.50 -17.20 2.91
C GLU A 224 -3.26 -16.56 1.72
N PRO A 225 -2.69 -16.55 0.49
CA PRO A 225 -3.42 -16.12 -0.69
C PRO A 225 -4.77 -16.83 -0.82
N GLY A 226 -5.86 -16.06 -0.93
CA GLY A 226 -7.23 -16.60 -0.98
C GLY A 226 -7.83 -16.98 0.37
N GLY A 227 -7.09 -16.85 1.49
CA GLY A 227 -7.63 -17.08 2.85
C GLY A 227 -8.71 -16.09 3.25
N VAL A 228 -8.66 -14.88 2.68
CA VAL A 228 -9.76 -13.92 2.66
C VAL A 228 -10.06 -13.56 1.21
N SER A 229 -11.32 -13.61 0.83
CA SER A 229 -11.75 -13.30 -0.54
C SER A 229 -12.99 -12.39 -0.53
N LEU A 230 -13.09 -11.57 -1.57
CA LEU A 230 -14.27 -10.75 -1.82
C LEU A 230 -15.45 -11.66 -2.29
N PRO A 231 -16.64 -11.59 -1.68
CA PRO A 231 -17.82 -12.28 -2.18
C PRO A 231 -18.12 -11.91 -3.65
N ARG A 232 -18.60 -12.88 -4.41
CA ARG A 232 -18.85 -12.72 -5.86
C ARG A 232 -19.75 -11.53 -6.18
N GLU A 233 -20.84 -11.37 -5.45
CA GLU A 233 -21.75 -10.24 -5.63
C GLU A 233 -21.06 -8.88 -5.38
N ALA A 234 -20.25 -8.78 -4.32
CA ALA A 234 -19.50 -7.56 -4.03
C ALA A 234 -18.46 -7.27 -5.13
N TYR A 235 -17.82 -8.30 -5.68
CA TYR A 235 -16.93 -8.15 -6.84
C TYR A 235 -17.67 -7.65 -8.08
N ASP A 236 -18.82 -8.22 -8.39
CA ASP A 236 -19.61 -7.81 -9.55
C ASP A 236 -20.08 -6.36 -9.41
N ASN A 237 -20.46 -5.93 -8.19
CA ASN A 237 -20.80 -4.55 -7.88
C ASN A 237 -19.58 -3.60 -8.00
N LEU A 238 -18.41 -4.01 -7.51
CA LEU A 238 -17.17 -3.24 -7.65
C LEU A 238 -16.80 -3.08 -9.13
N LYS A 239 -16.86 -4.16 -9.90
CA LYS A 239 -16.54 -4.17 -11.34
C LYS A 239 -17.50 -3.31 -12.17
N ALA A 240 -18.76 -3.22 -11.78
CA ALA A 240 -19.81 -2.46 -12.45
C ALA A 240 -19.77 -0.95 -12.14
N ARG A 241 -18.94 -0.50 -11.21
CA ARG A 241 -18.80 0.93 -10.88
C ARG A 241 -18.45 1.74 -12.13
N PRO A 242 -19.09 2.91 -12.34
CA PRO A 242 -18.68 3.83 -13.39
C PRO A 242 -17.21 4.22 -13.20
N ARG A 243 -16.44 4.19 -14.26
CA ARG A 243 -15.04 4.61 -14.29
C ARG A 243 -14.97 5.93 -15.02
N SER A 244 -14.48 6.96 -14.34
CA SER A 244 -14.21 8.25 -14.97
C SER A 244 -12.93 8.07 -15.81
N GLY A 245 -13.05 8.13 -17.13
CA GLY A 245 -11.96 8.21 -18.10
C GLY A 245 -11.90 9.60 -18.68
#